data_01b7863c0a56fdce0931928770edab42
#
_entry.id   01b7863c0a56fdce0931928770edab42
#
_cell.length_a   1.000
_cell.length_b   1.000
_cell.length_c   1.000
_cell.angle_alpha   90.00
_cell.angle_beta   90.00
_cell.angle_gamma   90.00
#
_symmetry.space_group_name_H-M   'P 1'
#
loop_
_entity.id
_entity.type
_entity.pdbx_description
1 polymer ?
#
loop_
_entity_poly.entity_id
_entity_poly.type
_entity_poly.pdbx_seq_one_letter_code
_entity_poly.pdbx_strand_id
1 'polypeptide(L)' 'SGEFSLIGKTGKVMEEVSPKGGKVFVAGEIWSATADEVIPAGEEVLIVGKEGFRLKVRKKASN' A
#
# COMPACT_ATOMS: atom_id res chain seq x y z
N SER A 1 -6.84 -23.05 -2.11
CA SER A 1 -7.35 -22.45 -1.94
C SER A 1 -8.00 -21.40 -1.10
N GLY A 2 -8.55 -20.45 -1.70
CA GLY A 2 -9.31 -19.44 -1.00
C GLY A 2 -8.50 -18.32 -0.39
N GLU A 3 -7.23 -18.29 -0.64
CA GLU A 3 -6.44 -17.19 -0.13
C GLU A 3 -6.80 -15.91 -0.85
N PHE A 4 -6.89 -14.87 -0.05
CA PHE A 4 -7.21 -13.56 -0.56
C PHE A 4 -5.92 -12.78 -0.77
N SER A 5 -5.71 -12.31 -1.98
CA SER A 5 -4.51 -11.54 -2.29
C SER A 5 -4.89 -10.08 -2.48
N LEU A 6 -4.12 -9.20 -1.85
CA LEU A 6 -4.30 -7.78 -2.03
C LEU A 6 -3.48 -7.22 -3.17
N ILE A 7 -2.57 -8.03 -3.72
CA ILE A 7 -1.73 -7.57 -4.82
C ILE A 7 -2.60 -7.23 -6.01
N GLY A 8 -2.38 -6.07 -6.61
CA GLY A 8 -3.16 -5.59 -7.73
C GLY A 8 -4.30 -4.68 -7.34
N LYS A 9 -4.63 -4.61 -6.05
CA LYS A 9 -5.68 -3.72 -5.59
C LYS A 9 -5.12 -2.33 -5.36
N THR A 10 -6.01 -1.35 -5.35
CA THR A 10 -5.61 0.02 -5.01
C THR A 10 -5.98 0.30 -3.57
N GLY A 11 -5.21 1.17 -2.96
CA GLY A 11 -5.48 1.60 -1.61
C GLY A 11 -5.21 3.08 -1.48
N LYS A 12 -5.36 3.57 -0.27
CA LYS A 12 -5.15 4.98 0.02
C LYS A 12 -4.19 5.10 1.18
N VAL A 13 -3.23 6.01 1.05
CA VAL A 13 -2.26 6.22 2.11
C VAL A 13 -2.94 6.94 3.27
N MET A 14 -2.87 6.34 4.46
CA MET A 14 -3.43 6.92 5.67
C MET A 14 -2.37 7.67 6.45
N GLU A 15 -1.17 7.12 6.52
CA GLU A 15 -0.01 7.78 7.11
C GLU A 15 1.10 7.66 6.10
N GLU A 16 1.88 8.72 5.96
CA GLU A 16 2.95 8.77 4.96
C GLU A 16 3.68 7.44 4.86
N VAL A 17 3.84 6.95 3.64
CA VAL A 17 4.54 5.70 3.37
C VAL A 17 5.91 6.04 2.78
N SER A 18 6.92 5.33 3.24
CA SER A 18 8.29 5.53 2.78
C SER A 18 9.02 4.18 2.90
N PRO A 19 10.31 4.13 2.55
CA PRO A 19 11.06 2.88 2.80
C PRO A 19 11.06 2.48 4.27
N LYS A 20 10.81 3.43 5.17
CA LYS A 20 10.78 3.12 6.60
C LYS A 20 9.44 2.61 7.07
N GLY A 21 8.38 2.80 6.29
CA GLY A 21 7.07 2.30 6.65
C GLY A 21 6.00 3.37 6.47
N GLY A 22 4.80 3.01 6.86
CA GLY A 22 3.63 3.87 6.78
C GLY A 22 2.41 2.98 6.84
N LYS A 23 1.25 3.58 6.55
CA LYS A 23 -0.01 2.84 6.61
C LYS A 23 -0.90 3.16 5.42
N VAL A 24 -1.54 2.13 4.91
CA VAL A 24 -2.48 2.26 3.80
C VAL A 24 -3.80 1.60 4.17
N PHE A 25 -4.86 2.11 3.57
CA PHE A 25 -6.19 1.54 3.72
C PHE A 25 -6.51 0.83 2.41
N VAL A 26 -6.80 -0.46 2.48
CA VAL A 26 -7.11 -1.24 1.30
C VAL A 26 -8.04 -2.36 1.69
N ALA A 27 -9.07 -2.58 0.88
CA ALA A 27 -10.04 -3.65 1.09
C ALA A 27 -10.66 -3.60 2.50
N GLY A 28 -10.94 -2.40 2.99
CA GLY A 28 -11.63 -2.22 4.26
C GLY A 28 -10.75 -2.29 5.50
N GLU A 29 -9.44 -2.45 5.33
CA GLU A 29 -8.53 -2.60 6.48
C GLU A 29 -7.31 -1.72 6.33
N ILE A 30 -6.71 -1.40 7.45
CA ILE A 30 -5.47 -0.63 7.47
C ILE A 30 -4.30 -1.61 7.58
N TRP A 31 -3.33 -1.45 6.70
CA TRP A 31 -2.15 -2.31 6.64
C TRP A 31 -0.90 -1.47 6.75
N SER A 32 0.12 -2.03 7.39
CA SER A 32 1.46 -1.44 7.32
C SER A 32 1.97 -1.62 5.90
N ALA A 33 2.69 -0.62 5.42
CA ALA A 33 3.18 -0.64 4.04
C ALA A 33 4.51 0.07 3.92
N THR A 34 5.25 -0.29 2.87
CA THR A 34 6.47 0.42 2.52
C THR A 34 6.42 0.73 1.04
N ALA A 35 7.25 1.67 0.64
CA ALA A 35 7.40 2.03 -0.77
C ALA A 35 8.84 2.45 -0.98
N ASP A 36 9.27 2.47 -2.24
CA ASP A 36 10.62 2.90 -2.55
C ASP A 36 10.76 4.42 -2.53
N GLU A 37 9.65 5.12 -2.47
CA GLU A 37 9.65 6.58 -2.43
C GLU A 37 8.72 7.04 -1.31
N VAL A 38 8.75 8.31 -1.02
CA VAL A 38 7.87 8.88 -0.01
C VAL A 38 6.53 9.20 -0.67
N ILE A 39 5.46 8.68 -0.09
CA ILE A 39 4.11 8.89 -0.61
C ILE A 39 3.28 9.49 0.52
N PRO A 40 2.81 10.74 0.35
CA PRO A 40 2.10 11.40 1.44
C PRO A 40 0.70 10.85 1.65
N ALA A 41 0.17 11.10 2.84
CA ALA A 41 -1.20 10.70 3.16
C ALA A 41 -2.17 11.29 2.15
N GLY A 42 -3.20 10.51 1.84
CA GLY A 42 -4.23 10.93 0.90
C GLY A 42 -4.01 10.46 -0.53
N GLU A 43 -2.79 10.03 -0.86
CA GLU A 43 -2.50 9.57 -2.22
C GLU A 43 -3.01 8.16 -2.43
N GLU A 44 -3.35 7.84 -3.66
CA GLU A 44 -3.71 6.48 -4.02
C GLU A 44 -2.48 5.69 -4.39
N VAL A 45 -2.49 4.43 -4.01
CA VAL A 45 -1.36 3.54 -4.27
C VAL A 45 -1.85 2.22 -4.84
N LEU A 46 -0.94 1.54 -5.52
CA LEU A 46 -1.18 0.21 -6.04
C LEU A 46 -0.38 -0.76 -5.18
N ILE A 47 -1.04 -1.82 -4.74
CA ILE A 47 -0.37 -2.85 -3.95
C ILE A 47 0.36 -3.76 -4.91
N VAL A 48 1.70 -3.79 -4.82
CA VAL A 48 2.52 -4.54 -5.76
C VAL A 48 3.17 -5.77 -5.15
N GLY A 49 3.13 -5.91 -3.84
CA GLY A 49 3.70 -7.08 -3.20
C GLY A 49 3.40 -7.11 -1.73
N LYS A 50 3.92 -8.14 -1.09
CA LYS A 50 3.76 -8.31 0.34
C LYS A 50 5.04 -8.91 0.89
N GLU A 51 5.55 -8.32 1.96
CA GLU A 51 6.76 -8.79 2.61
C GLU A 51 6.46 -8.96 4.10
N GLY A 52 6.23 -10.21 4.52
CA GLY A 52 5.85 -10.47 5.88
C GLY A 52 4.51 -9.83 6.19
N PHE A 53 4.48 -8.93 7.17
CA PHE A 53 3.26 -8.26 7.58
C PHE A 53 3.05 -6.93 6.89
N ARG A 54 3.93 -6.57 5.97
CA ARG A 54 3.84 -5.28 5.30
C ARG A 54 3.51 -5.46 3.84
N LEU A 55 2.71 -4.55 3.34
CA LEU A 55 2.46 -4.49 1.90
C LEU A 55 3.52 -3.61 1.25
N LYS A 56 3.91 -3.98 0.04
CA LYS A 56 4.76 -3.12 -0.77
C LYS A 56 3.85 -2.40 -1.74
N VAL A 57 3.96 -1.08 -1.77
CA VAL A 57 3.07 -0.28 -2.60
C VAL A 57 3.88 0.69 -3.45
N ARG A 58 3.24 1.20 -4.49
CA ARG A 58 3.80 2.29 -5.25
C ARG A 58 2.69 3.26 -5.59
N LYS A 59 3.08 4.48 -5.93
CA LYS A 59 2.11 5.50 -6.27
C LYS A 59 1.33 5.05 -7.50
N LYS A 60 0.03 5.20 -7.45
CA LYS A 60 -0.80 4.86 -8.59
C LYS A 60 -0.63 5.92 -9.66
N ALA A 61 -0.34 5.48 -10.87
CA ALA A 61 -0.18 6.42 -11.97
C ALA A 61 -1.50 7.13 -12.22
N SER A 62 -1.44 8.43 -12.49
CA SER A 62 -2.62 9.18 -12.84
C SER A 62 -2.51 9.61 -14.29
N ASN A 63 -3.62 9.54 -14.98
CA ASN A 63 -3.66 9.93 -16.39
C ASN A 63 -4.66 11.03 -16.59
#